data_1a6344c49832441b60e5c511543c0513
#
_entry.id   1a6344c49832441b60e5c511543c0513
#
_cell.length_a   1.000
_cell.length_b   1.000
_cell.length_c   1.000
_cell.angle_alpha   90.00
_cell.angle_beta   90.00
_cell.angle_gamma   90.00
#
_symmetry.space_group_name_H-M   'P 1'
#
loop_
_entity.id
_entity.type
_entity.pdbx_description
1 polymer ?
#
loop_
_entity_poly.entity_id
_entity_poly.type
_entity_poly.pdbx_seq_one_letter_code
_entity_poly.pdbx_strand_id
1 'polypeptide(L)'
;MDELVEQTKLALENKAIESKNFTKQISFNLIPHIDVFADDGYTKEELKMTNETKKILDQNIELSATCVRVPVLVSHSEAVNLELEKEFTIDQIKECLEKMEGCKVIDERQDGGYSTPLEAAGKDETFISRIREDKTKKNCLNMWIVSDNLL
;
A
#
# COMPACT_ATOMS: atom_id res chain seq x y z
N MET A 1 9.56 -3.51 -14.28
CA MET A 1 10.02 -4.77 -13.66
C MET A 1 11.47 -5.08 -14.03
N ASP A 2 11.80 -5.12 -15.32
CA ASP A 2 13.14 -5.49 -15.81
C ASP A 2 14.27 -4.58 -15.27
N GLU A 3 14.02 -3.27 -15.17
CA GLU A 3 15.02 -2.34 -14.64
C GLU A 3 15.36 -2.60 -13.15
N LEU A 4 14.39 -2.96 -12.30
CA LEU A 4 14.65 -3.33 -10.92
C LEU A 4 15.57 -4.57 -10.85
N VAL A 5 15.28 -5.58 -11.66
CA VAL A 5 16.09 -6.82 -11.72
C VAL A 5 17.50 -6.52 -12.22
N GLU A 6 17.64 -5.72 -13.30
CA GLU A 6 18.92 -5.33 -13.87
C GLU A 6 19.76 -4.52 -12.85
N GLN A 7 19.18 -3.50 -12.26
CA GLN A 7 19.83 -2.68 -11.24
C GLN A 7 20.27 -3.51 -10.03
N THR A 8 19.43 -4.48 -9.60
CA THR A 8 19.80 -5.37 -8.49
C THR A 8 21.03 -6.22 -8.81
N LYS A 9 21.11 -6.79 -10.02
CA LYS A 9 22.30 -7.54 -10.46
C LYS A 9 23.54 -6.65 -10.49
N LEU A 10 23.44 -5.46 -11.08
CA LEU A 10 24.56 -4.52 -11.15
C LEU A 10 25.03 -4.08 -9.76
N ALA A 11 24.09 -3.82 -8.84
CA ALA A 11 24.41 -3.45 -7.47
C ALA A 11 25.18 -4.55 -6.73
N LEU A 12 24.75 -5.80 -6.85
CA LEU A 12 25.42 -6.95 -6.22
C LEU A 12 26.82 -7.21 -6.81
N GLU A 13 27.05 -6.83 -8.07
CA GLU A 13 28.34 -6.92 -8.74
C GLU A 13 29.21 -5.68 -8.53
N ASN A 14 28.78 -4.69 -7.75
CA ASN A 14 29.44 -3.39 -7.55
C ASN A 14 29.71 -2.64 -8.88
N LYS A 15 28.83 -2.78 -9.85
CA LYS A 15 28.88 -2.09 -11.14
C LYS A 15 28.10 -0.78 -11.08
N ALA A 16 28.44 0.14 -12.00
CA ALA A 16 27.69 1.40 -12.14
C ALA A 16 26.24 1.13 -12.55
N ILE A 17 25.31 1.85 -11.93
CA ILE A 17 23.87 1.74 -12.18
C ILE A 17 23.40 3.03 -12.84
N GLU A 18 22.67 2.89 -13.94
CA GLU A 18 21.99 3.99 -14.62
C GLU A 18 20.49 3.78 -14.51
N SER A 19 19.77 4.84 -14.11
CA SER A 19 18.31 4.84 -14.08
C SER A 19 17.76 5.29 -15.44
N LYS A 20 16.84 4.49 -16.01
CA LYS A 20 16.23 4.74 -17.34
C LYS A 20 14.75 5.10 -17.24
N ASN A 21 13.98 4.31 -16.50
CA ASN A 21 12.53 4.49 -16.31
C ASN A 21 12.19 5.07 -14.94
N PHE A 22 13.00 4.82 -13.94
CA PHE A 22 12.84 5.43 -12.62
C PHE A 22 13.63 6.73 -12.53
N THR A 23 13.14 7.67 -11.74
CA THR A 23 13.81 8.96 -11.51
C THR A 23 15.13 8.84 -10.75
N LYS A 24 15.29 7.75 -10.01
CA LYS A 24 16.49 7.37 -9.25
C LYS A 24 16.63 5.85 -9.26
N GLN A 25 17.79 5.35 -8.84
CA GLN A 25 17.97 3.92 -8.60
C GLN A 25 16.88 3.39 -7.67
N ILE A 26 16.21 2.31 -8.08
CA ILE A 26 15.17 1.65 -7.29
C ILE A 26 15.69 0.44 -6.51
N SER A 27 16.71 -0.26 -7.03
CA SER A 27 17.30 -1.40 -6.33
C SER A 27 17.87 -0.98 -4.98
N PHE A 28 17.46 -1.66 -3.91
CA PHE A 28 17.81 -1.37 -2.50
C PHE A 28 17.46 0.07 -2.06
N ASN A 29 16.42 0.66 -2.63
CA ASN A 29 16.04 2.05 -2.38
C ASN A 29 14.52 2.24 -2.36
N LEU A 30 14.07 3.40 -1.85
CA LEU A 30 12.69 3.87 -1.92
C LEU A 30 12.65 5.18 -2.69
N ILE A 31 11.62 5.36 -3.53
CA ILE A 31 11.43 6.60 -4.27
C ILE A 31 10.06 7.17 -3.90
N PRO A 32 9.98 8.21 -3.03
CA PRO A 32 8.72 8.83 -2.62
C PRO A 32 8.19 9.80 -3.68
N HIS A 33 7.98 9.28 -4.89
CA HIS A 33 7.57 10.05 -6.05
C HIS A 33 7.01 9.11 -7.13
N ILE A 34 5.74 9.31 -7.47
CA ILE A 34 5.05 8.63 -8.57
C ILE A 34 4.30 9.67 -9.39
N ASP A 35 4.54 9.67 -10.73
CA ASP A 35 4.00 10.66 -11.67
C ASP A 35 4.58 12.08 -11.45
N VAL A 36 4.01 13.11 -12.04
CA VAL A 36 4.51 14.49 -12.00
C VAL A 36 4.00 15.24 -10.78
N PHE A 37 4.79 16.17 -10.28
CA PHE A 37 4.38 17.07 -9.20
C PHE A 37 3.34 18.08 -9.67
N ALA A 38 2.36 18.35 -8.81
CA ALA A 38 1.48 19.50 -8.86
C ALA A 38 2.09 20.69 -8.11
N ASP A 39 1.49 21.88 -8.25
CA ASP A 39 2.03 23.13 -7.67
C ASP A 39 2.00 23.15 -6.12
N ASP A 40 1.14 22.34 -5.51
CA ASP A 40 0.97 22.21 -4.05
C ASP A 40 1.89 21.17 -3.39
N GLY A 41 2.77 20.55 -4.19
CA GLY A 41 3.72 19.54 -3.71
C GLY A 41 3.22 18.10 -3.72
N TYR A 42 1.94 17.88 -4.00
CA TYR A 42 1.41 16.54 -4.29
C TYR A 42 1.84 16.05 -5.67
N THR A 43 1.83 14.73 -5.86
CA THR A 43 1.95 14.16 -7.21
C THR A 43 0.56 13.91 -7.79
N LYS A 44 0.47 13.78 -9.12
CA LYS A 44 -0.80 13.42 -9.77
C LYS A 44 -1.35 12.08 -9.28
N GLU A 45 -0.49 11.12 -8.97
CA GLU A 45 -0.93 9.82 -8.43
C GLU A 45 -1.59 9.99 -7.05
N GLU A 46 -1.04 10.81 -6.18
CA GLU A 46 -1.61 11.09 -4.86
C GLU A 46 -2.95 11.82 -4.95
N LEU A 47 -3.06 12.81 -5.85
CA LEU A 47 -4.31 13.50 -6.13
C LEU A 47 -5.36 12.57 -6.77
N LYS A 48 -4.93 11.65 -7.62
CA LYS A 48 -5.79 10.62 -8.21
C LYS A 48 -6.41 9.73 -7.12
N MET A 49 -5.63 9.24 -6.16
CA MET A 49 -6.15 8.45 -5.04
C MET A 49 -7.23 9.22 -4.26
N THR A 50 -7.00 10.48 -3.93
CA THR A 50 -7.99 11.32 -3.24
C THR A 50 -9.26 11.50 -4.07
N ASN A 51 -9.12 11.83 -5.35
CA ASN A 51 -10.26 12.12 -6.22
C ASN A 51 -11.06 10.87 -6.57
N GLU A 52 -10.41 9.74 -6.82
CA GLU A 52 -11.07 8.47 -7.15
C GLU A 52 -11.80 7.90 -5.93
N THR A 53 -11.22 7.99 -4.75
CA THR A 53 -11.90 7.60 -3.50
C THR A 53 -13.20 8.37 -3.33
N LYS A 54 -13.17 9.68 -3.48
CA LYS A 54 -14.38 10.53 -3.40
C LYS A 54 -15.40 10.19 -4.49
N LYS A 55 -14.95 9.90 -5.69
CA LYS A 55 -15.83 9.60 -6.84
C LYS A 55 -16.47 8.21 -6.75
N ILE A 56 -15.72 7.21 -6.28
CA ILE A 56 -16.13 5.80 -6.31
C ILE A 56 -16.88 5.40 -5.04
N LEU A 57 -16.41 5.86 -3.88
CA LEU A 57 -16.97 5.50 -2.57
C LEU A 57 -17.93 6.55 -2.05
N ASP A 58 -17.43 7.67 -1.54
CA ASP A 58 -18.25 8.75 -0.99
C ASP A 58 -17.49 10.09 -1.05
N GLN A 59 -18.20 11.15 -1.45
CA GLN A 59 -17.66 12.52 -1.55
C GLN A 59 -17.18 13.09 -0.22
N ASN A 60 -17.69 12.57 0.90
CA ASN A 60 -17.35 13.02 2.25
C ASN A 60 -16.09 12.34 2.81
N ILE A 61 -15.54 11.34 2.13
CA ILE A 61 -14.30 10.69 2.57
C ILE A 61 -13.12 11.64 2.31
N GLU A 62 -12.47 12.06 3.37
CA GLU A 62 -11.21 12.80 3.29
C GLU A 62 -10.04 11.82 3.27
N LEU A 63 -9.15 11.97 2.30
CA LEU A 63 -7.99 11.11 2.11
C LEU A 63 -6.76 11.94 1.79
N SER A 64 -5.66 11.61 2.42
CA SER A 64 -4.32 12.08 2.05
C SER A 64 -3.40 10.88 1.89
N ALA A 65 -2.61 10.86 0.84
CA ALA A 65 -1.70 9.77 0.53
C ALA A 65 -0.29 10.31 0.23
N THR A 66 0.71 9.49 0.51
CA THR A 66 2.07 9.64 -0.02
C THR A 66 2.41 8.39 -0.80
N CYS A 67 2.62 8.52 -2.10
CA CYS A 67 2.92 7.41 -2.97
C CYS A 67 4.42 7.15 -3.05
N VAL A 68 4.82 5.92 -2.75
CA VAL A 68 6.23 5.51 -2.70
C VAL A 68 6.46 4.27 -3.56
N ARG A 69 7.43 4.33 -4.46
CA ARG A 69 7.92 3.13 -5.15
C ARG A 69 8.86 2.36 -4.24
N VAL A 70 8.58 1.08 -4.11
CA VAL A 70 9.38 0.13 -3.33
C VAL A 70 10.00 -0.93 -4.25
N PRO A 71 11.14 -1.54 -3.89
CA PRO A 71 11.84 -2.50 -4.74
C PRO A 71 11.19 -3.90 -4.68
N VAL A 72 9.90 -3.97 -4.98
CA VAL A 72 9.13 -5.22 -5.12
C VAL A 72 8.72 -5.42 -6.56
N LEU A 73 8.59 -6.67 -6.99
CA LEU A 73 8.30 -7.00 -8.39
C LEU A 73 6.83 -6.89 -8.74
N VAL A 74 5.95 -7.26 -7.81
CA VAL A 74 4.50 -7.32 -8.00
C VAL A 74 3.82 -6.88 -6.71
N SER A 75 2.57 -6.50 -6.78
CA SER A 75 1.67 -6.11 -5.71
C SER A 75 1.85 -4.67 -5.19
N HIS A 76 0.74 -4.09 -4.80
CA HIS A 76 0.69 -2.87 -4.00
C HIS A 76 0.62 -3.20 -2.51
N SER A 77 1.15 -2.30 -1.70
CA SER A 77 1.06 -2.41 -0.23
C SER A 77 0.73 -1.04 0.35
N GLU A 78 -0.18 -1.02 1.31
CA GLU A 78 -0.70 0.20 1.89
C GLU A 78 -0.70 0.11 3.42
N ALA A 79 -0.06 1.07 4.07
CA ALA A 79 -0.21 1.29 5.51
C ALA A 79 -1.33 2.33 5.69
N VAL A 80 -2.49 1.89 6.12
CA VAL A 80 -3.70 2.70 6.19
C VAL A 80 -4.04 3.04 7.63
N ASN A 81 -4.35 4.31 7.89
CA ASN A 81 -5.00 4.78 9.10
C ASN A 81 -6.40 5.26 8.73
N LEU A 82 -7.43 4.75 9.41
CA LEU A 82 -8.82 5.08 9.18
C LEU A 82 -9.44 5.72 10.42
N GLU A 83 -10.16 6.81 10.21
CA GLU A 83 -11.06 7.40 11.18
C GLU A 83 -12.50 7.03 10.82
N LEU A 84 -13.24 6.40 11.75
CA LEU A 84 -14.61 6.01 11.58
C LEU A 84 -15.55 6.94 12.38
N GLU A 85 -16.75 7.16 11.85
CA GLU A 85 -17.76 7.97 12.52
C GLU A 85 -18.29 7.32 13.82
N LYS A 86 -18.31 5.99 13.86
CA LYS A 86 -18.88 5.21 14.97
C LYS A 86 -17.80 4.49 15.76
N GLU A 87 -18.09 4.26 17.02
CA GLU A 87 -17.29 3.36 17.85
C GLU A 87 -17.32 1.93 17.29
N PHE A 88 -16.22 1.22 17.42
CA PHE A 88 -16.05 -0.14 16.93
C PHE A 88 -15.21 -0.98 17.91
N THR A 89 -15.26 -2.28 17.72
CA THR A 89 -14.26 -3.21 18.25
C THR A 89 -13.44 -3.81 17.11
N ILE A 90 -12.23 -4.25 17.39
CA ILE A 90 -11.38 -4.91 16.36
C ILE A 90 -12.06 -6.16 15.81
N ASP A 91 -12.78 -6.90 16.65
CA ASP A 91 -13.52 -8.10 16.21
C ASP A 91 -14.65 -7.75 15.23
N GLN A 92 -15.37 -6.65 15.47
CA GLN A 92 -16.37 -6.16 14.51
C GLN A 92 -15.77 -5.75 13.17
N ILE A 93 -14.60 -5.12 13.17
CA ILE A 93 -13.87 -4.76 11.94
C ILE A 93 -13.44 -6.03 11.18
N LYS A 94 -12.85 -7.01 11.87
CA LYS A 94 -12.45 -8.28 11.26
C LYS A 94 -13.64 -9.02 10.67
N GLU A 95 -14.71 -9.16 11.42
CA GLU A 95 -15.94 -9.82 10.95
C GLU A 95 -16.54 -9.13 9.73
N CYS A 96 -16.51 -7.80 9.67
CA CYS A 96 -16.97 -7.02 8.53
C CYS A 96 -16.10 -7.28 7.29
N LEU A 97 -14.78 -7.28 7.44
CA LEU A 97 -13.83 -7.51 6.34
C LEU A 97 -13.89 -8.95 5.83
N GLU A 98 -14.03 -9.94 6.71
CA GLU A 98 -14.14 -11.36 6.34
C GLU A 98 -15.41 -11.69 5.56
N LYS A 99 -16.48 -10.90 5.74
CA LYS A 99 -17.74 -11.03 4.99
C LYS A 99 -17.70 -10.37 3.62
N MET A 100 -16.70 -9.53 3.36
CA MET A 100 -16.60 -8.81 2.09
C MET A 100 -15.93 -9.71 1.05
N GLU A 101 -16.62 -9.90 -0.08
CA GLU A 101 -16.08 -10.64 -1.22
C GLU A 101 -14.78 -10.01 -1.73
N GLY A 102 -13.78 -10.82 -2.03
CA GLY A 102 -12.47 -10.37 -2.46
C GLY A 102 -11.54 -9.92 -1.33
N CYS A 103 -12.01 -9.87 -0.07
CA CYS A 103 -11.17 -9.58 1.09
C CYS A 103 -10.75 -10.86 1.83
N LYS A 104 -9.53 -10.88 2.32
CA LYS A 104 -9.00 -11.98 3.15
C LYS A 104 -8.21 -11.42 4.34
N VAL A 105 -8.70 -11.68 5.54
CA VAL A 105 -8.02 -11.27 6.76
C VAL A 105 -6.98 -12.31 7.14
N ILE A 106 -5.71 -11.90 7.24
CA ILE A 106 -4.59 -12.68 7.79
C ILE A 106 -3.92 -11.80 8.84
N ASP A 107 -4.37 -11.92 10.08
CA ASP A 107 -3.96 -11.04 11.17
C ASP A 107 -3.70 -11.83 12.45
N GLU A 108 -2.68 -12.67 12.42
CA GLU A 108 -2.20 -13.40 13.58
C GLU A 108 -1.14 -12.57 14.31
N ARG A 109 -1.21 -12.54 15.64
CA ARG A 109 -0.28 -11.74 16.47
C ARG A 109 0.97 -12.55 16.81
N GLN A 110 1.63 -13.05 15.78
CA GLN A 110 2.89 -13.79 15.85
C GLN A 110 3.81 -13.39 14.71
N ASP A 111 5.05 -13.82 14.76
CA ASP A 111 6.01 -13.58 13.69
C ASP A 111 5.54 -14.24 12.38
N GLY A 112 5.48 -13.42 11.31
CA GLY A 112 4.97 -13.88 10.00
C GLY A 112 3.44 -13.98 9.88
N GLY A 113 2.66 -13.62 10.91
CA GLY A 113 1.19 -13.68 10.90
C GLY A 113 0.51 -12.54 10.12
N TYR A 114 1.06 -12.12 9.01
CA TYR A 114 0.57 -11.06 8.12
C TYR A 114 0.95 -11.36 6.67
N SER A 115 0.29 -10.70 5.73
CA SER A 115 0.57 -10.88 4.30
C SER A 115 1.60 -9.89 3.78
N THR A 116 2.36 -10.33 2.80
CA THR A 116 3.39 -9.55 2.10
C THR A 116 3.12 -9.55 0.58
N PRO A 117 3.78 -8.66 -0.20
CA PRO A 117 3.65 -8.64 -1.66
C PRO A 117 3.88 -9.98 -2.34
N LEU A 118 4.84 -10.78 -1.86
CA LEU A 118 5.12 -12.11 -2.44
C LEU A 118 3.96 -13.10 -2.28
N GLU A 119 3.22 -12.99 -1.19
CA GLU A 119 2.10 -13.89 -0.90
C GLU A 119 0.83 -13.46 -1.62
N ALA A 120 0.68 -12.18 -1.92
CA ALA A 120 -0.45 -11.63 -2.66
C ALA A 120 -0.30 -11.80 -4.18
N ALA A 121 0.93 -11.91 -4.69
CA ALA A 121 1.20 -12.04 -6.11
C ALA A 121 0.46 -13.23 -6.75
N GLY A 122 -0.27 -12.98 -7.84
CA GLY A 122 -1.06 -13.98 -8.57
C GLY A 122 -2.37 -14.39 -7.87
N LYS A 123 -2.88 -13.58 -6.93
CA LYS A 123 -4.14 -13.84 -6.22
C LYS A 123 -5.12 -12.70 -6.40
N ASP A 124 -6.39 -13.04 -6.54
CA ASP A 124 -7.49 -12.07 -6.75
C ASP A 124 -7.90 -11.35 -5.45
N GLU A 125 -7.55 -11.92 -4.29
CA GLU A 125 -7.96 -11.37 -3.00
C GLU A 125 -7.07 -10.19 -2.58
N THR A 126 -7.68 -9.21 -1.94
CA THR A 126 -7.01 -8.18 -1.15
C THR A 126 -6.78 -8.70 0.28
N PHE A 127 -5.53 -8.81 0.68
CA PHE A 127 -5.13 -9.30 1.99
C PHE A 127 -5.04 -8.16 3.00
N ILE A 128 -5.67 -8.35 4.16
CA ILE A 128 -5.73 -7.34 5.22
C ILE A 128 -5.10 -7.93 6.49
N SER A 129 -4.17 -7.19 7.06
CA SER A 129 -3.36 -7.62 8.19
C SER A 129 -3.10 -6.46 9.15
N ARG A 130 -2.52 -6.75 10.31
CA ARG A 130 -2.06 -5.76 11.28
C ARG A 130 -3.17 -4.81 11.74
N ILE A 131 -4.39 -5.33 11.87
CA ILE A 131 -5.57 -4.59 12.29
C ILE A 131 -5.47 -4.28 13.78
N ARG A 132 -5.43 -3.00 14.14
CA ARG A 132 -5.27 -2.55 15.51
C ARG A 132 -5.82 -1.14 15.72
N GLU A 133 -6.29 -0.84 16.92
CA GLU A 133 -6.70 0.51 17.29
C GLU A 133 -5.52 1.49 17.18
N ASP A 134 -5.83 2.70 16.77
CA ASP A 134 -4.92 3.85 16.93
C ASP A 134 -5.05 4.37 18.38
N LYS A 135 -3.98 4.28 19.13
CA LYS A 135 -3.95 4.72 20.55
C LYS A 135 -3.90 6.24 20.72
N THR A 136 -3.76 6.98 19.64
CA THR A 136 -3.61 8.45 19.68
C THR A 136 -4.94 9.17 19.44
N LYS A 137 -5.92 8.49 18.82
CA LYS A 137 -7.21 9.09 18.47
C LYS A 137 -8.34 8.07 18.59
N LYS A 138 -9.48 8.50 19.14
CA LYS A 138 -10.68 7.66 19.22
C LYS A 138 -11.22 7.35 17.82
N ASN A 139 -11.91 6.23 17.71
CA ASN A 139 -12.53 5.75 16.46
C ASN A 139 -11.55 5.64 15.29
N CYS A 140 -10.28 5.47 15.57
CA CYS A 140 -9.24 5.30 14.56
C CYS A 140 -8.60 3.93 14.68
N LEU A 141 -8.27 3.35 13.52
CA LEU A 141 -7.55 2.08 13.44
C LEU A 141 -6.48 2.14 12.36
N ASN A 142 -5.50 1.28 12.53
CA ASN A 142 -4.46 1.05 11.54
C ASN A 142 -4.59 -0.35 10.97
N MET A 143 -4.30 -0.50 9.68
CA MET A 143 -4.20 -1.80 9.02
C MET A 143 -3.12 -1.79 7.94
N TRP A 144 -2.73 -2.96 7.53
CA TRP A 144 -1.84 -3.24 6.43
C TRP A 144 -2.60 -3.99 5.35
N ILE A 145 -2.59 -3.46 4.14
CA ILE A 145 -3.32 -4.01 3.00
C ILE A 145 -2.33 -4.35 1.90
N VAL A 146 -2.53 -5.50 1.27
CA VAL A 146 -1.71 -5.95 0.13
C VAL A 146 -2.61 -6.59 -0.92
N SER A 147 -2.42 -6.22 -2.18
CA SER A 147 -3.13 -6.83 -3.32
C SER A 147 -2.23 -6.93 -4.55
N ASP A 148 -2.48 -7.89 -5.41
CA ASP A 148 -1.87 -7.92 -6.74
C ASP A 148 -2.44 -6.76 -7.56
N ASN A 149 -1.57 -6.04 -8.24
CA ASN A 149 -1.91 -4.87 -9.06
C ASN A 149 -1.85 -5.14 -10.56
N LEU A 150 -1.67 -6.40 -10.95
CA LEU A 150 -1.54 -6.84 -12.35
C LEU A 150 -2.67 -7.76 -12.80
N LEU A 151 -3.55 -8.18 -11.89
CA LEU A 151 -4.75 -8.97 -12.15
C LEU A 151 -5.97 -8.11 -12.45
#